data_fd9bad2d593048f7243c85f0cb07afb3
#
_entry.id   fd9bad2d593048f7243c85f0cb07afb3
#
_cell.length_a   1.000
_cell.length_b   1.000
_cell.length_c   1.000
_cell.angle_alpha   90.00
_cell.angle_beta   90.00
_cell.angle_gamma   90.00
#
_symmetry.space_group_name_H-M   'P 1'
#
loop_
_entity.id
_entity.type
_entity.pdbx_description
1 polymer ?
#
loop_
_entity_poly.entity_id
_entity_poly.type
_entity_poly.pdbx_seq_one_letter_code
_entity_poly.pdbx_strand_id
1 'polypeptide(L)'
;MSEGRKIQELMGAPGSPYTRKMLGVMRFRHIPYRLERQSRMPNATEGRHRKQRVQAKVPLLPTFYFEDDKGGEIAVTDSSPLIRRFEQEYDGRSIIPSDPALAFIDMLLEDYGDEWLTKAMFHYRWHYDADIKKGGDILPRWGGISQPEDQVGPISEFIRARQIARLSYVGSNEVTKATIEDSFKRFIHLLDKHLTEQPFLMGERPGASDFAVYGQLTCLALFDPTPQAIILAACPRVYAWVETVEELSGYLVSDSDWLDLDNPPETLKSILAEVGRIY
;
A
#
# COMPACT_ATOMS: atom_id res chain seq x y z
N MET A 1 9.49 20.82 26.42
CA MET A 1 9.08 19.43 26.67
C MET A 1 8.00 19.17 25.62
N SER A 2 8.27 18.34 24.63
CA SER A 2 7.26 18.00 23.63
C SER A 2 6.15 17.23 24.33
N GLU A 3 4.94 17.77 24.36
CA GLU A 3 3.76 16.96 24.66
C GLU A 3 3.85 15.71 23.78
N GLY A 4 3.79 14.54 24.43
CA GLY A 4 4.05 13.28 23.75
C GLY A 4 3.08 13.10 22.59
N ARG A 5 3.61 13.03 21.36
CA ARG A 5 2.79 12.78 20.16
C ARG A 5 1.95 11.53 20.41
N LYS A 6 0.65 11.62 20.14
CA LYS A 6 -0.29 10.49 20.28
C LYS A 6 0.18 9.30 19.42
N ILE A 7 0.31 8.14 20.07
CA ILE A 7 0.67 6.89 19.37
C ILE A 7 -0.56 6.38 18.62
N GLN A 8 -0.45 6.18 17.31
CA GLN A 8 -1.51 5.56 16.52
C GLN A 8 -1.48 4.05 16.67
N GLU A 9 -2.60 3.46 17.04
CA GLU A 9 -2.73 2.00 17.15
C GLU A 9 -3.43 1.45 15.91
N LEU A 10 -2.83 0.45 15.28
CA LEU A 10 -3.41 -0.17 14.10
C LEU A 10 -3.19 -1.67 14.06
N MET A 11 -4.16 -2.37 13.47
CA MET A 11 -4.02 -3.77 13.08
C MET A 11 -3.68 -3.84 11.59
N GLY A 12 -2.68 -4.63 11.24
CA GLY A 12 -2.24 -4.77 9.86
C GLY A 12 -1.48 -6.05 9.59
N ALA A 13 -1.12 -6.26 8.33
CA ALA A 13 -0.31 -7.41 7.89
C ALA A 13 0.64 -7.01 6.75
N PRO A 14 1.86 -7.58 6.69
CA PRO A 14 2.83 -7.28 5.64
C PRO A 14 2.33 -7.55 4.22
N GLY A 15 1.39 -8.50 4.06
CA GLY A 15 0.79 -8.84 2.76
C GLY A 15 -0.33 -7.93 2.29
N SER A 16 -0.71 -6.93 3.09
CA SER A 16 -1.70 -5.92 2.71
C SER A 16 -0.97 -4.70 2.14
N PRO A 17 -1.21 -4.33 0.87
CA PRO A 17 -0.61 -3.16 0.25
C PRO A 17 -0.98 -1.88 1.01
N TYR A 18 -2.21 -1.75 1.48
CA TYR A 18 -2.66 -0.59 2.24
C TYR A 18 -2.04 -0.52 3.65
N THR A 19 -1.71 -1.66 4.27
CA THR A 19 -0.88 -1.66 5.49
C THR A 19 0.51 -1.10 5.19
N ARG A 20 1.14 -1.54 4.08
CA ARG A 20 2.44 -1.04 3.65
C ARG A 20 2.40 0.46 3.35
N LYS A 21 1.40 0.92 2.59
CA LYS A 21 1.15 2.34 2.33
C LYS A 21 1.15 3.14 3.62
N MET A 22 0.30 2.78 4.57
CA MET A 22 0.15 3.54 5.82
C MET A 22 1.38 3.49 6.72
N LEU A 23 2.10 2.36 6.76
CA LEU A 23 3.38 2.28 7.50
C LEU A 23 4.44 3.18 6.87
N GLY A 24 4.54 3.23 5.54
CA GLY A 24 5.43 4.15 4.82
C GLY A 24 5.13 5.61 5.15
N VAL A 25 3.86 6.01 5.06
CA VAL A 25 3.38 7.35 5.43
C VAL A 25 3.75 7.70 6.87
N MET A 26 3.46 6.82 7.84
CA MET A 26 3.73 7.11 9.24
C MET A 26 5.23 7.22 9.53
N ARG A 27 6.08 6.36 8.92
CA ARG A 27 7.53 6.46 9.03
C ARG A 27 8.05 7.78 8.45
N PHE A 28 7.66 8.09 7.22
CA PHE A 28 8.06 9.35 6.58
C PHE A 28 7.64 10.57 7.39
N ARG A 29 6.41 10.63 7.89
CA ARG A 29 5.87 11.77 8.65
C ARG A 29 6.26 11.77 10.13
N HIS A 30 7.05 10.81 10.59
CA HIS A 30 7.41 10.63 12.00
C HIS A 30 6.19 10.52 12.93
N ILE A 31 5.11 9.89 12.46
CA ILE A 31 3.93 9.60 13.27
C ILE A 31 4.21 8.35 14.10
N PRO A 32 4.22 8.42 15.43
CA PRO A 32 4.47 7.25 16.26
C PRO A 32 3.30 6.26 16.16
N TYR A 33 3.61 4.99 16.02
CA TYR A 33 2.57 3.96 15.88
C TYR A 33 2.91 2.68 16.62
N ARG A 34 1.86 1.90 16.91
CA ARG A 34 1.92 0.52 17.38
C ARG A 34 1.19 -0.37 16.40
N LEU A 35 1.92 -1.27 15.75
CA LEU A 35 1.35 -2.25 14.83
C LEU A 35 1.00 -3.54 15.58
N GLU A 36 -0.29 -3.88 15.59
CA GLU A 36 -0.77 -5.20 15.99
C GLU A 36 -0.88 -6.09 14.75
N ARG A 37 -0.26 -7.27 14.80
CA ARG A 37 -0.37 -8.21 13.70
C ARG A 37 -1.75 -8.86 13.72
N GLN A 38 -2.42 -8.90 12.58
CA GLN A 38 -3.66 -9.64 12.47
C GLN A 38 -3.41 -11.14 12.64
N SER A 39 -3.86 -11.71 13.75
CA SER A 39 -4.02 -13.14 13.88
C SER A 39 -5.52 -13.47 13.81
N ARG A 40 -5.89 -14.38 12.93
CA ARG A 40 -7.27 -14.88 12.82
C ARG A 40 -7.56 -16.05 13.75
N MET A 41 -6.56 -16.51 14.51
CA MET A 41 -6.69 -17.64 15.41
C MET A 41 -7.10 -17.17 16.82
N PRO A 42 -8.17 -17.71 17.41
CA PRO A 42 -8.58 -17.40 18.79
C PRO A 42 -7.50 -17.69 19.83
N ASN A 43 -6.60 -18.62 19.53
CA ASN A 43 -5.59 -19.16 20.46
C ASN A 43 -4.15 -18.84 20.05
N ALA A 44 -3.91 -17.87 19.14
CA ALA A 44 -2.55 -17.49 18.78
C ALA A 44 -1.82 -16.94 20.01
N THR A 45 -0.76 -17.64 20.41
CA THR A 45 0.07 -17.34 21.59
C THR A 45 0.96 -16.10 21.41
N GLU A 46 0.99 -15.51 20.24
CA GLU A 46 1.74 -14.28 19.98
C GLU A 46 0.97 -13.05 20.49
N GLY A 47 1.42 -12.51 21.61
CA GLY A 47 0.93 -11.29 22.22
C GLY A 47 0.21 -11.49 23.54
N ARG A 48 0.99 -11.70 24.63
CA ARG A 48 0.47 -11.74 26.02
C ARG A 48 -0.34 -10.51 26.43
N HIS A 49 -0.43 -9.49 25.56
CA HIS A 49 -1.09 -8.21 25.80
C HIS A 49 -2.08 -7.86 24.68
N ARG A 50 -2.68 -8.86 24.02
CA ARG A 50 -3.65 -8.60 22.97
C ARG A 50 -4.92 -8.00 23.57
N LYS A 51 -5.14 -6.73 23.30
CA LYS A 51 -6.38 -6.04 23.65
C LYS A 51 -7.52 -6.58 22.78
N GLN A 52 -8.68 -6.86 23.38
CA GLN A 52 -9.88 -7.12 22.60
C GLN A 52 -10.28 -5.81 21.91
N ARG A 53 -10.30 -5.81 20.58
CA ARG A 53 -10.59 -4.63 19.76
C ARG A 53 -12.01 -4.63 19.24
N VAL A 54 -12.57 -3.43 19.08
CA VAL A 54 -13.84 -3.27 18.36
C VAL A 54 -13.65 -3.70 16.88
N GLN A 55 -14.72 -4.25 16.30
CA GLN A 55 -14.69 -4.66 14.91
C GLN A 55 -15.00 -3.46 14.00
N ALA A 56 -14.21 -3.28 12.94
CA ALA A 56 -14.53 -2.31 11.90
C ALA A 56 -15.82 -2.73 11.16
N LYS A 57 -16.60 -1.76 10.70
CA LYS A 57 -17.81 -2.00 9.90
C LYS A 57 -17.50 -2.84 8.65
N VAL A 58 -16.35 -2.58 8.03
CA VAL A 58 -15.80 -3.40 6.93
C VAL A 58 -14.44 -3.93 7.40
N PRO A 59 -14.22 -5.25 7.48
CA PRO A 59 -13.00 -5.83 8.04
C PRO A 59 -11.84 -5.79 7.01
N LEU A 60 -11.32 -4.59 6.77
CA LEU A 60 -10.18 -4.33 5.89
C LEU A 60 -8.90 -4.07 6.71
N LEU A 61 -7.76 -4.18 6.06
CA LEU A 61 -6.44 -3.85 6.61
C LEU A 61 -5.80 -2.70 5.82
N PRO A 62 -5.17 -1.77 6.55
CA PRO A 62 -5.08 -1.67 8.01
C PRO A 62 -6.40 -1.22 8.64
N THR A 63 -6.62 -1.61 9.90
CA THR A 63 -7.67 -1.05 10.75
C THR A 63 -7.01 -0.21 11.83
N PHE A 64 -7.33 1.07 11.91
CA PHE A 64 -6.87 1.99 12.95
C PHE A 64 -7.89 2.09 14.07
N TYR A 65 -7.38 2.31 15.28
CA TYR A 65 -8.21 2.42 16.49
C TYR A 65 -8.09 3.81 17.10
N PHE A 66 -9.22 4.48 17.26
CA PHE A 66 -9.31 5.81 17.84
C PHE A 66 -10.25 5.80 19.03
N GLU A 67 -10.15 6.82 19.87
CA GLU A 67 -11.12 7.08 20.92
C GLU A 67 -12.26 7.94 20.35
N ASP A 68 -13.50 7.60 20.70
CA ASP A 68 -14.67 8.41 20.35
C ASP A 68 -14.91 9.51 21.41
N ASP A 69 -15.88 10.39 21.16
CA ASP A 69 -16.23 11.51 22.04
C ASP A 69 -16.77 11.07 23.43
N LYS A 70 -17.04 9.78 23.61
CA LYS A 70 -17.55 9.19 24.86
C LYS A 70 -16.50 8.34 25.59
N GLY A 71 -15.25 8.36 25.12
CA GLY A 71 -14.17 7.54 25.66
C GLY A 71 -14.24 6.06 25.25
N GLY A 72 -15.08 5.72 24.28
CA GLY A 72 -15.14 4.39 23.65
C GLY A 72 -14.10 4.24 22.54
N GLU A 73 -13.81 2.98 22.15
CA GLU A 73 -12.93 2.70 21.03
C GLU A 73 -13.72 2.59 19.72
N ILE A 74 -13.26 3.23 18.65
CA ILE A 74 -13.78 3.07 17.29
C ILE A 74 -12.71 2.51 16.36
N ALA A 75 -13.14 1.68 15.42
CA ALA A 75 -12.28 1.09 14.40
C ALA A 75 -12.55 1.75 13.04
N VAL A 76 -11.50 2.30 12.43
CA VAL A 76 -11.55 3.04 11.16
C VAL A 76 -10.66 2.34 10.15
N THR A 77 -11.18 2.17 8.95
CA THR A 77 -10.46 1.64 7.78
C THR A 77 -10.46 2.69 6.68
N ASP A 78 -9.76 2.39 5.58
CA ASP A 78 -9.56 3.26 4.43
C ASP A 78 -8.37 4.23 4.59
N SER A 79 -7.37 4.06 3.70
CA SER A 79 -6.10 4.77 3.81
C SER A 79 -6.20 6.25 3.44
N SER A 80 -6.95 6.60 2.40
CA SER A 80 -6.98 7.98 1.89
C SER A 80 -7.64 8.96 2.85
N PRO A 81 -8.82 8.69 3.44
CA PRO A 81 -9.36 9.52 4.52
C PRO A 81 -8.46 9.59 5.75
N LEU A 82 -7.78 8.49 6.10
CA LEU A 82 -6.83 8.46 7.23
C LEU A 82 -5.61 9.34 6.97
N ILE A 83 -5.07 9.37 5.75
CA ILE A 83 -4.00 10.30 5.37
C ILE A 83 -4.47 11.75 5.55
N ARG A 84 -5.66 12.12 5.03
CA ARG A 84 -6.21 13.48 5.20
C ARG A 84 -6.40 13.86 6.67
N ARG A 85 -6.82 12.91 7.50
CA ARG A 85 -6.89 13.10 8.96
C ARG A 85 -5.50 13.33 9.57
N PHE A 86 -4.51 12.56 9.19
CA PHE A 86 -3.15 12.71 9.73
C PHE A 86 -2.47 14.00 9.25
N GLU A 87 -2.82 14.51 8.07
CA GLU A 87 -2.39 15.85 7.64
C GLU A 87 -2.89 16.96 8.58
N GLN A 88 -4.06 16.80 9.18
CA GLN A 88 -4.64 17.73 10.13
C GLN A 88 -4.16 17.54 11.56
N GLU A 89 -3.83 16.30 11.96
CA GLU A 89 -3.45 15.96 13.34
C GLU A 89 -1.94 16.08 13.61
N TYR A 90 -1.11 16.08 12.57
CA TYR A 90 0.35 16.08 12.69
C TYR A 90 1.00 17.11 11.79
N ASP A 91 1.82 17.98 12.37
CA ASP A 91 2.59 18.97 11.64
C ASP A 91 3.84 18.38 10.97
N GLY A 92 4.30 19.06 9.91
CA GLY A 92 5.55 18.78 9.21
C GLY A 92 5.48 17.59 8.25
N ARG A 93 6.43 17.58 7.32
CA ARG A 93 6.61 16.50 6.32
C ARG A 93 5.32 16.09 5.64
N SER A 94 4.47 17.06 5.25
CA SER A 94 3.23 16.81 4.52
C SER A 94 3.50 15.96 3.27
N ILE A 95 2.59 15.04 2.96
CA ILE A 95 2.60 14.26 1.72
C ILE A 95 1.54 14.75 0.73
N ILE A 96 0.91 15.86 1.05
CA ILE A 96 -0.03 16.56 0.16
C ILE A 96 0.65 17.84 -0.32
N PRO A 97 0.79 18.04 -1.64
CA PRO A 97 1.32 19.29 -2.20
C PRO A 97 0.55 20.51 -1.74
N SER A 98 1.25 21.63 -1.51
CA SER A 98 0.64 22.90 -1.14
C SER A 98 -0.07 23.59 -2.32
N ASP A 99 0.39 23.35 -3.55
CA ASP A 99 -0.29 23.81 -4.76
C ASP A 99 -1.56 22.98 -5.02
N PRO A 100 -2.76 23.60 -5.14
CA PRO A 100 -4.01 22.85 -5.29
C PRO A 100 -4.11 22.02 -6.58
N ALA A 101 -3.48 22.45 -7.67
CA ALA A 101 -3.51 21.70 -8.93
C ALA A 101 -2.60 20.48 -8.84
N LEU A 102 -1.41 20.63 -8.25
CA LEU A 102 -0.53 19.51 -7.99
C LEU A 102 -1.13 18.53 -6.97
N ALA A 103 -1.80 19.04 -5.92
CA ALA A 103 -2.52 18.21 -4.95
C ALA A 103 -3.65 17.40 -5.60
N PHE A 104 -4.33 17.96 -6.61
CA PHE A 104 -5.33 17.23 -7.38
C PHE A 104 -4.69 16.11 -8.22
N ILE A 105 -3.56 16.37 -8.85
CA ILE A 105 -2.81 15.36 -9.62
C ILE A 105 -2.32 14.24 -8.68
N ASP A 106 -1.76 14.59 -7.53
CA ASP A 106 -1.34 13.63 -6.51
C ASP A 106 -2.52 12.75 -6.05
N MET A 107 -3.67 13.36 -5.76
CA MET A 107 -4.89 12.63 -5.38
C MET A 107 -5.38 11.67 -6.48
N LEU A 108 -5.35 12.10 -7.75
CA LEU A 108 -5.73 11.25 -8.89
C LEU A 108 -4.79 10.06 -9.05
N LEU A 109 -3.49 10.27 -8.85
CA LEU A 109 -2.50 9.19 -8.91
C LEU A 109 -2.54 8.31 -7.65
N GLU A 110 -2.89 8.86 -6.48
CA GLU A 110 -3.18 8.06 -5.28
C GLU A 110 -4.34 7.09 -5.54
N ASP A 111 -5.45 7.60 -6.08
CA ASP A 111 -6.63 6.81 -6.43
C ASP A 111 -6.29 5.73 -7.47
N TYR A 112 -5.54 6.06 -8.52
CA TYR A 112 -5.06 5.08 -9.49
C TYR A 112 -4.22 3.97 -8.83
N GLY A 113 -3.32 4.32 -7.93
CA GLY A 113 -2.54 3.37 -7.15
C GLY A 113 -3.42 2.44 -6.31
N ASP A 114 -4.36 3.01 -5.59
CA ASP A 114 -5.23 2.27 -4.67
C ASP A 114 -6.29 1.41 -5.39
N GLU A 115 -6.90 1.91 -6.48
CA GLU A 115 -8.06 1.28 -7.10
C GLU A 115 -7.72 0.51 -8.38
N TRP A 116 -6.74 0.98 -9.18
CA TRP A 116 -6.39 0.29 -10.42
C TRP A 116 -5.22 -0.68 -10.26
N LEU A 117 -4.11 -0.27 -9.64
CA LEU A 117 -2.98 -1.19 -9.44
C LEU A 117 -3.31 -2.35 -8.50
N THR A 118 -4.27 -2.16 -7.60
CA THR A 118 -4.76 -3.27 -6.76
C THR A 118 -5.38 -4.39 -7.58
N LYS A 119 -5.96 -4.09 -8.76
CA LYS A 119 -6.47 -5.12 -9.68
C LYS A 119 -5.35 -6.00 -10.20
N ALA A 120 -4.25 -5.40 -10.63
CA ALA A 120 -3.05 -6.13 -11.04
C ALA A 120 -2.45 -6.93 -9.89
N MET A 121 -2.28 -6.32 -8.70
CA MET A 121 -1.74 -7.00 -7.53
C MET A 121 -2.57 -8.22 -7.14
N PHE A 122 -3.88 -8.08 -7.07
CA PHE A 122 -4.77 -9.18 -6.69
C PHE A 122 -4.84 -10.25 -7.78
N HIS A 123 -4.88 -9.83 -9.06
CA HIS A 123 -4.84 -10.72 -10.21
C HIS A 123 -3.60 -11.59 -10.18
N TYR A 124 -2.40 -11.01 -10.20
CA TYR A 124 -1.15 -11.79 -10.22
C TYR A 124 -1.05 -12.75 -9.03
N ARG A 125 -1.33 -12.30 -7.83
CA ARG A 125 -1.24 -13.12 -6.62
C ARG A 125 -2.15 -14.34 -6.61
N TRP A 126 -3.34 -14.26 -7.24
CA TRP A 126 -4.38 -15.29 -7.11
C TRP A 126 -4.77 -15.95 -8.44
N HIS A 127 -4.07 -15.62 -9.52
CA HIS A 127 -4.29 -16.24 -10.83
C HIS A 127 -3.17 -17.22 -11.21
N TYR A 128 -1.92 -16.96 -10.83
CA TYR A 128 -0.77 -17.77 -11.21
C TYR A 128 -0.36 -18.74 -10.10
N ASP A 129 -0.07 -19.99 -10.46
CA ASP A 129 0.23 -21.08 -9.48
C ASP A 129 1.39 -20.76 -8.54
N ALA A 130 2.47 -20.15 -9.04
CA ALA A 130 3.63 -19.79 -8.23
C ALA A 130 3.27 -18.74 -7.16
N ASP A 131 2.44 -17.79 -7.52
CA ASP A 131 1.99 -16.69 -6.66
C ASP A 131 0.95 -17.21 -5.65
N ILE A 132 -0.01 -18.02 -6.11
CA ILE A 132 -1.00 -18.70 -5.25
C ILE A 132 -0.27 -19.55 -4.19
N LYS A 133 0.73 -20.30 -4.63
CA LYS A 133 1.52 -21.14 -3.71
C LYS A 133 2.20 -20.27 -2.65
N LYS A 134 2.97 -19.25 -3.08
CA LYS A 134 3.70 -18.37 -2.15
C LYS A 134 2.74 -17.60 -1.24
N GLY A 135 1.67 -17.04 -1.80
CA GLY A 135 0.63 -16.34 -1.03
C GLY A 135 0.02 -17.24 0.03
N GLY A 136 -0.40 -18.45 -0.33
CA GLY A 136 -0.94 -19.43 0.60
C GLY A 136 0.05 -19.85 1.70
N ASP A 137 1.32 -20.01 1.36
CA ASP A 137 2.33 -20.44 2.32
C ASP A 137 2.74 -19.33 3.29
N ILE A 138 2.80 -18.07 2.85
CA ILE A 138 3.39 -16.98 3.64
C ILE A 138 2.35 -16.16 4.41
N LEU A 139 1.18 -15.86 3.79
CA LEU A 139 0.19 -14.98 4.43
C LEU A 139 -0.27 -15.47 5.82
N PRO A 140 -0.54 -16.78 6.03
CA PRO A 140 -0.90 -17.28 7.36
C PRO A 140 0.18 -17.03 8.40
N ARG A 141 1.45 -17.21 8.01
CA ARG A 141 2.61 -17.09 8.92
C ARG A 141 2.85 -15.65 9.40
N TRP A 142 2.45 -14.66 8.62
CA TRP A 142 2.49 -13.27 9.09
C TRP A 142 1.51 -12.97 10.23
N GLY A 143 0.48 -13.78 10.38
CA GLY A 143 -0.43 -13.71 11.52
C GLY A 143 0.08 -14.40 12.78
N GLY A 144 1.12 -15.24 12.64
CA GLY A 144 1.71 -15.99 13.76
C GLY A 144 2.95 -16.76 13.31
N ILE A 145 4.13 -16.18 13.51
CA ILE A 145 5.42 -16.80 13.12
C ILE A 145 5.66 -18.12 13.86
N SER A 146 5.23 -18.22 15.10
CA SER A 146 5.46 -19.38 15.98
C SER A 146 4.33 -20.41 15.90
N GLN A 147 3.41 -20.32 14.94
CA GLN A 147 2.32 -21.28 14.81
C GLN A 147 2.84 -22.64 14.31
N PRO A 148 2.37 -23.76 14.90
CA PRO A 148 2.66 -25.10 14.42
C PRO A 148 2.13 -25.34 13.00
N GLU A 149 2.84 -26.12 12.20
CA GLU A 149 2.51 -26.37 10.79
C GLU A 149 1.13 -27.03 10.59
N ASP A 150 0.70 -27.88 11.50
CA ASP A 150 -0.63 -28.51 11.48
C ASP A 150 -1.78 -27.49 11.62
N GLN A 151 -1.53 -26.35 12.24
CA GLN A 151 -2.48 -25.23 12.32
C GLN A 151 -2.40 -24.32 11.10
N VAL A 152 -1.23 -24.17 10.49
CA VAL A 152 -1.02 -23.30 9.32
C VAL A 152 -1.66 -23.87 8.06
N GLY A 153 -1.57 -25.19 7.84
CA GLY A 153 -2.09 -25.85 6.64
C GLY A 153 -3.55 -25.51 6.32
N PRO A 154 -4.49 -25.76 7.24
CA PRO A 154 -5.91 -25.42 7.03
C PRO A 154 -6.17 -23.93 6.75
N ILE A 155 -5.41 -23.04 7.38
CA ILE A 155 -5.53 -21.59 7.15
C ILE A 155 -5.06 -21.23 5.73
N SER A 156 -3.96 -21.85 5.30
CA SER A 156 -3.39 -21.68 3.97
C SER A 156 -4.41 -22.06 2.89
N GLU A 157 -5.03 -23.23 3.00
CA GLU A 157 -6.06 -23.70 2.09
C GLU A 157 -7.29 -22.77 2.07
N PHE A 158 -7.76 -22.37 3.25
CA PHE A 158 -8.86 -21.43 3.36
C PHE A 158 -8.56 -20.08 2.69
N ILE A 159 -7.36 -19.53 2.90
CA ILE A 159 -6.96 -18.26 2.29
C ILE A 159 -6.92 -18.40 0.76
N ARG A 160 -6.28 -19.44 0.22
CA ARG A 160 -6.22 -19.69 -1.23
C ARG A 160 -7.62 -19.75 -1.82
N ALA A 161 -8.46 -20.66 -1.33
CA ALA A 161 -9.81 -20.83 -1.84
C ALA A 161 -10.64 -19.55 -1.79
N ARG A 162 -10.60 -18.85 -0.64
CA ARG A 162 -11.33 -17.60 -0.43
C ARG A 162 -10.88 -16.48 -1.37
N GLN A 163 -9.58 -16.35 -1.59
CA GLN A 163 -9.06 -15.23 -2.39
C GLN A 163 -9.21 -15.51 -3.89
N ILE A 164 -9.01 -16.74 -4.35
CA ILE A 164 -9.28 -17.13 -5.74
C ILE A 164 -10.75 -16.87 -6.08
N ALA A 165 -11.69 -17.26 -5.20
CA ALA A 165 -13.11 -16.98 -5.40
C ALA A 165 -13.47 -15.47 -5.47
N ARG A 166 -12.55 -14.59 -5.08
CA ARG A 166 -12.73 -13.13 -5.10
C ARG A 166 -12.05 -12.41 -6.28
N LEU A 167 -11.45 -13.12 -7.20
CA LEU A 167 -10.86 -12.51 -8.41
C LEU A 167 -11.86 -11.62 -9.15
N SER A 168 -13.12 -12.05 -9.22
CA SER A 168 -14.20 -11.26 -9.83
C SER A 168 -14.47 -9.92 -9.14
N TYR A 169 -14.16 -9.77 -7.85
CA TYR A 169 -14.39 -8.51 -7.11
C TYR A 169 -13.47 -7.38 -7.58
N VAL A 170 -12.29 -7.72 -8.06
CA VAL A 170 -11.37 -6.78 -8.69
C VAL A 170 -11.51 -6.76 -10.21
N GLY A 171 -12.52 -7.44 -10.75
CA GLY A 171 -12.79 -7.52 -12.18
C GLY A 171 -11.84 -8.46 -12.94
N SER A 172 -11.07 -9.31 -12.26
CA SER A 172 -10.16 -10.27 -12.89
C SER A 172 -10.92 -11.53 -13.35
N ASN A 173 -10.85 -11.81 -14.64
CA ASN A 173 -11.41 -12.99 -15.30
C ASN A 173 -10.72 -13.21 -16.66
N GLU A 174 -11.07 -14.24 -17.39
CA GLU A 174 -10.45 -14.59 -18.69
C GLU A 174 -10.58 -13.49 -19.75
N VAL A 175 -11.63 -12.67 -19.69
CA VAL A 175 -11.84 -11.57 -20.64
C VAL A 175 -10.94 -10.37 -20.30
N THR A 176 -10.82 -10.02 -19.03
CA THR A 176 -10.14 -8.81 -18.55
C THR A 176 -8.67 -9.03 -18.23
N LYS A 177 -8.22 -10.26 -18.13
CA LYS A 177 -6.83 -10.63 -17.81
C LYS A 177 -5.80 -9.83 -18.62
N ALA A 178 -5.92 -9.86 -19.94
CA ALA A 178 -4.97 -9.15 -20.81
C ALA A 178 -4.98 -7.63 -20.54
N THR A 179 -6.15 -7.04 -20.33
CA THR A 179 -6.27 -5.60 -20.02
C THR A 179 -5.56 -5.24 -18.72
N ILE A 180 -5.74 -6.06 -17.67
CA ILE A 180 -5.10 -5.85 -16.36
C ILE A 180 -3.57 -5.97 -16.48
N GLU A 181 -3.09 -7.05 -17.11
CA GLU A 181 -1.65 -7.30 -17.25
C GLU A 181 -0.96 -6.26 -18.15
N ASP A 182 -1.58 -5.89 -19.26
CA ASP A 182 -1.00 -4.91 -20.18
C ASP A 182 -0.99 -3.50 -19.59
N SER A 183 -2.03 -3.11 -18.85
CA SER A 183 -2.03 -1.82 -18.14
C SER A 183 -0.94 -1.76 -17.08
N PHE A 184 -0.74 -2.85 -16.33
CA PHE A 184 0.36 -2.95 -15.37
C PHE A 184 1.73 -2.82 -16.03
N LYS A 185 1.97 -3.55 -17.12
CA LYS A 185 3.24 -3.47 -17.87
C LYS A 185 3.49 -2.05 -18.41
N ARG A 186 2.47 -1.41 -18.98
CA ARG A 186 2.62 -0.01 -19.44
C ARG A 186 2.96 0.92 -18.28
N PHE A 187 2.24 0.80 -17.16
CA PHE A 187 2.47 1.64 -16.00
C PHE A 187 3.90 1.51 -15.45
N ILE A 188 4.42 0.29 -15.28
CA ILE A 188 5.78 0.13 -14.73
C ILE A 188 6.85 0.69 -15.67
N HIS A 189 6.66 0.62 -17.01
CA HIS A 189 7.58 1.26 -17.96
C HIS A 189 7.51 2.79 -17.91
N LEU A 190 6.31 3.35 -17.75
CA LEU A 190 6.14 4.80 -17.58
C LEU A 190 6.76 5.29 -16.27
N LEU A 191 6.55 4.54 -15.19
CA LEU A 191 7.16 4.83 -13.90
C LEU A 191 8.69 4.71 -13.96
N ASP A 192 9.24 3.64 -14.56
CA ASP A 192 10.69 3.48 -14.73
C ASP A 192 11.30 4.67 -15.48
N LYS A 193 10.65 5.12 -16.55
CA LYS A 193 11.07 6.29 -17.31
C LYS A 193 10.97 7.57 -16.46
N HIS A 194 9.90 7.76 -15.71
CA HIS A 194 9.72 8.92 -14.83
C HIS A 194 10.83 8.97 -13.77
N LEU A 195 11.15 7.85 -13.19
CA LEU A 195 12.21 7.71 -12.19
C LEU A 195 13.64 7.94 -12.72
N THR A 196 13.82 8.15 -14.03
CA THR A 196 15.11 8.66 -14.57
C THR A 196 15.29 10.17 -14.41
N GLU A 197 14.19 10.90 -14.20
CA GLU A 197 14.17 12.36 -14.13
C GLU A 197 13.80 12.84 -12.71
N GLN A 198 12.90 12.12 -12.04
CA GLN A 198 12.35 12.47 -10.73
C GLN A 198 12.45 11.26 -9.78
N PRO A 199 12.88 11.43 -8.52
CA PRO A 199 12.94 10.32 -7.56
C PRO A 199 11.55 9.88 -7.06
N PHE A 200 10.51 10.71 -7.22
CA PHE A 200 9.14 10.42 -6.86
C PHE A 200 8.16 10.98 -7.89
N LEU A 201 6.90 10.54 -7.85
CA LEU A 201 5.86 10.99 -8.79
C LEU A 201 5.64 12.50 -8.73
N MET A 202 5.76 13.09 -7.54
CA MET A 202 5.50 14.51 -7.29
C MET A 202 6.77 15.37 -7.21
N GLY A 203 7.93 14.87 -7.66
CA GLY A 203 9.18 15.62 -7.69
C GLY A 203 10.30 14.99 -6.87
N GLU A 204 11.04 15.80 -6.13
CA GLU A 204 12.13 15.35 -5.26
C GLU A 204 11.65 14.97 -3.84
N ARG A 205 10.34 14.96 -3.60
CA ARG A 205 9.72 14.51 -2.35
C ARG A 205 8.50 13.64 -2.63
N PRO A 206 8.20 12.65 -1.75
CA PRO A 206 7.07 11.77 -1.97
C PRO A 206 5.74 12.45 -1.66
N GLY A 207 4.75 12.22 -2.53
CA GLY A 207 3.34 12.52 -2.32
C GLY A 207 2.55 11.32 -1.82
N ALA A 208 1.25 11.51 -1.56
CA ALA A 208 0.34 10.42 -1.19
C ALA A 208 0.26 9.36 -2.29
N SER A 209 0.36 9.77 -3.56
CA SER A 209 0.43 8.90 -4.72
C SER A 209 1.62 7.96 -4.70
N ASP A 210 2.80 8.42 -4.27
CA ASP A 210 3.98 7.57 -4.15
C ASP A 210 3.76 6.45 -3.15
N PHE A 211 3.16 6.75 -2.00
CA PHE A 211 2.85 5.73 -0.99
C PHE A 211 1.75 4.77 -1.43
N ALA A 212 0.79 5.20 -2.25
CA ALA A 212 -0.24 4.32 -2.82
C ALA A 212 0.38 3.34 -3.82
N VAL A 213 1.16 3.86 -4.77
CA VAL A 213 1.89 3.04 -5.76
C VAL A 213 2.88 2.11 -5.05
N TYR A 214 3.68 2.63 -4.11
CA TYR A 214 4.58 1.84 -3.29
C TYR A 214 3.85 0.68 -2.59
N GLY A 215 2.72 0.96 -1.95
CA GLY A 215 1.95 -0.06 -1.25
C GLY A 215 1.64 -1.27 -2.14
N GLN A 216 1.15 -1.04 -3.36
CA GLN A 216 0.85 -2.09 -4.33
C GLN A 216 2.13 -2.77 -4.85
N LEU A 217 3.16 -1.98 -5.15
CA LEU A 217 4.42 -2.50 -5.67
C LEU A 217 5.21 -3.30 -4.63
N THR A 218 5.03 -3.11 -3.32
CA THR A 218 5.60 -4.03 -2.32
C THR A 218 5.12 -5.47 -2.52
N CYS A 219 3.91 -5.63 -3.03
CA CYS A 219 3.38 -6.93 -3.41
C CYS A 219 3.90 -7.38 -4.77
N LEU A 220 3.76 -6.54 -5.79
CA LEU A 220 4.07 -6.86 -7.18
C LEU A 220 5.58 -6.98 -7.47
N ALA A 221 6.42 -6.18 -6.82
CA ALA A 221 7.86 -6.20 -7.03
C ALA A 221 8.62 -7.10 -6.05
N LEU A 222 8.19 -7.16 -4.78
CA LEU A 222 8.97 -7.82 -3.74
C LEU A 222 8.39 -9.18 -3.31
N PHE A 223 7.08 -9.36 -3.41
CA PHE A 223 6.44 -10.55 -2.85
C PHE A 223 5.98 -11.55 -3.91
N ASP A 224 5.20 -11.15 -4.90
CA ASP A 224 4.55 -12.05 -5.86
C ASP A 224 5.52 -12.43 -7.00
N PRO A 225 5.88 -13.73 -7.19
CA PRO A 225 6.97 -14.15 -8.09
C PRO A 225 6.77 -13.74 -9.56
N THR A 226 5.53 -13.87 -10.07
CA THR A 226 5.26 -13.61 -11.49
C THR A 226 5.45 -12.14 -11.86
N PRO A 227 4.82 -11.16 -11.19
CA PRO A 227 5.05 -9.74 -11.52
C PRO A 227 6.45 -9.28 -11.10
N GLN A 228 7.05 -9.85 -10.06
CA GLN A 228 8.45 -9.58 -9.71
C GLN A 228 9.40 -9.91 -10.86
N ALA A 229 9.24 -11.08 -11.49
CA ALA A 229 10.07 -11.47 -12.63
C ALA A 229 9.89 -10.49 -13.82
N ILE A 230 8.66 -10.02 -14.07
CA ILE A 230 8.40 -9.01 -15.11
C ILE A 230 9.13 -7.71 -14.80
N ILE A 231 9.03 -7.21 -13.56
CA ILE A 231 9.68 -5.96 -13.14
C ILE A 231 11.20 -6.07 -13.23
N LEU A 232 11.78 -7.14 -12.70
CA LEU A 232 13.25 -7.33 -12.73
C LEU A 232 13.80 -7.44 -14.15
N ALA A 233 13.04 -8.04 -15.07
CA ALA A 233 13.47 -8.19 -16.45
C ALA A 233 13.37 -6.88 -17.25
N ALA A 234 12.37 -6.03 -17.00
CA ALA A 234 12.05 -4.88 -17.83
C ALA A 234 12.30 -3.52 -17.16
N CYS A 235 12.11 -3.41 -15.85
CA CYS A 235 12.08 -2.15 -15.10
C CYS A 235 12.78 -2.29 -13.73
N PRO A 236 14.08 -2.69 -13.67
CA PRO A 236 14.76 -2.95 -12.40
C PRO A 236 14.87 -1.71 -11.48
N ARG A 237 14.76 -0.50 -12.03
CA ARG A 237 14.70 0.75 -11.27
C ARG A 237 13.45 0.81 -10.41
N VAL A 238 12.32 0.33 -10.92
CA VAL A 238 11.06 0.26 -10.16
C VAL A 238 11.22 -0.64 -8.93
N TYR A 239 11.91 -1.78 -9.08
CA TYR A 239 12.23 -2.65 -7.94
C TYR A 239 13.05 -1.89 -6.87
N ALA A 240 14.15 -1.26 -7.29
CA ALA A 240 15.03 -0.49 -6.38
C ALA A 240 14.29 0.68 -5.71
N TRP A 241 13.41 1.34 -6.45
CA TRP A 241 12.58 2.43 -5.93
C TRP A 241 11.66 1.96 -4.79
N VAL A 242 11.03 0.79 -4.95
CA VAL A 242 10.15 0.23 -3.90
C VAL A 242 10.92 0.00 -2.59
N GLU A 243 12.15 -0.53 -2.68
CA GLU A 243 13.00 -0.72 -1.50
C GLU A 243 13.44 0.62 -0.88
N THR A 244 13.65 1.64 -1.70
CA THR A 244 13.98 3.00 -1.23
C THR A 244 12.82 3.63 -0.48
N VAL A 245 11.60 3.53 -1.01
CA VAL A 245 10.38 4.11 -0.39
C VAL A 245 10.00 3.40 0.91
N GLU A 246 10.43 2.15 1.11
CA GLU A 246 10.22 1.39 2.36
C GLU A 246 10.72 2.17 3.59
N GLU A 247 11.82 2.94 3.47
CA GLU A 247 12.42 3.64 4.60
C GLU A 247 12.85 5.07 4.24
N LEU A 248 11.92 6.00 4.38
CA LEU A 248 12.12 7.42 4.14
C LEU A 248 12.10 8.26 5.44
N SER A 249 12.20 7.65 6.61
CA SER A 249 12.15 8.41 7.89
C SER A 249 13.29 9.42 8.00
N GLY A 250 14.47 9.09 7.48
CA GLY A 250 15.64 9.97 7.44
C GLY A 250 15.72 10.89 6.22
N TYR A 251 14.81 10.78 5.26
CA TYR A 251 14.84 11.56 4.02
C TYR A 251 14.47 13.03 4.28
N LEU A 252 15.34 13.96 3.89
CA LEU A 252 15.11 15.40 4.07
C LEU A 252 14.27 15.95 2.93
N VAL A 253 13.31 16.80 3.26
CA VAL A 253 12.40 17.41 2.27
C VAL A 253 12.12 18.87 2.62
N SER A 254 11.89 19.66 1.57
CA SER A 254 11.42 21.04 1.64
C SER A 254 10.21 21.26 0.74
N ASP A 255 9.55 22.41 0.85
CA ASP A 255 8.40 22.71 -0.02
C ASP A 255 8.82 23.02 -1.47
N SER A 256 10.08 23.40 -1.69
CA SER A 256 10.63 23.57 -3.05
C SER A 256 10.87 22.26 -3.80
N ASP A 257 10.75 21.11 -3.13
CA ASP A 257 10.98 19.78 -3.72
C ASP A 257 9.75 19.26 -4.47
N TRP A 258 8.61 19.95 -4.39
CA TRP A 258 7.45 19.65 -5.21
C TRP A 258 7.67 20.01 -6.68
N LEU A 259 7.06 19.26 -7.60
CA LEU A 259 7.05 19.60 -9.02
C LEU A 259 6.50 20.99 -9.29
N ASP A 260 7.14 21.70 -10.21
CA ASP A 260 6.62 22.93 -10.81
C ASP A 260 5.69 22.59 -11.99
N LEU A 261 4.40 22.92 -11.85
CA LEU A 261 3.41 22.69 -12.89
C LEU A 261 3.49 23.69 -14.06
N ASP A 262 4.25 24.77 -13.94
CA ASP A 262 4.53 25.63 -15.10
C ASP A 262 5.43 24.92 -16.12
N ASN A 263 6.25 23.94 -15.66
CA ASN A 263 7.12 23.13 -16.50
C ASN A 263 7.05 21.63 -16.13
N PRO A 264 5.87 20.98 -16.29
CA PRO A 264 5.70 19.60 -15.83
C PRO A 264 6.51 18.64 -16.72
N PRO A 265 7.18 17.63 -16.14
CA PRO A 265 7.91 16.63 -16.89
C PRO A 265 7.01 15.90 -17.92
N GLU A 266 7.52 15.64 -19.10
CA GLU A 266 6.78 14.86 -20.12
C GLU A 266 6.49 13.44 -19.65
N THR A 267 7.30 12.93 -18.74
CA THR A 267 7.09 11.63 -18.09
C THR A 267 5.85 11.62 -17.19
N LEU A 268 5.58 12.71 -16.45
CA LEU A 268 4.32 12.84 -15.67
C LEU A 268 3.10 12.91 -16.61
N LYS A 269 3.18 13.68 -17.71
CA LYS A 269 2.10 13.75 -18.70
C LYS A 269 1.79 12.38 -19.29
N SER A 270 2.83 11.58 -19.54
CA SER A 270 2.70 10.22 -20.06
C SER A 270 2.00 9.29 -19.06
N ILE A 271 2.30 9.40 -17.77
CA ILE A 271 1.61 8.67 -16.71
C ILE A 271 0.14 9.10 -16.64
N LEU A 272 -0.15 10.40 -16.66
CA LEU A 272 -1.52 10.92 -16.64
C LEU A 272 -2.32 10.49 -17.87
N ALA A 273 -1.68 10.36 -19.04
CA ALA A 273 -2.34 9.83 -20.23
C ALA A 273 -2.72 8.35 -20.09
N GLU A 274 -1.92 7.53 -19.37
CA GLU A 274 -2.30 6.15 -19.04
C GLU A 274 -3.45 6.11 -18.04
N VAL A 275 -3.43 6.97 -17.03
CA VAL A 275 -4.55 7.13 -16.08
C VAL A 275 -5.84 7.49 -16.80
N GLY A 276 -5.80 8.46 -17.72
CA GLY A 276 -6.95 8.88 -18.53
C GLY A 276 -7.53 7.82 -19.47
N ARG A 277 -6.87 6.67 -19.67
CA ARG A 277 -7.43 5.51 -20.38
C ARG A 277 -8.38 4.69 -19.52
N ILE A 278 -8.26 4.86 -18.20
CA ILE A 278 -8.98 4.08 -17.20
C ILE A 278 -10.21 4.86 -16.72
N TYR A 279 -10.05 6.16 -16.52
CA TYR A 279 -11.09 7.10 -16.09
C TYR A 279 -11.69 7.87 -17.28
#